data_1185bb9b1db4f92d2db53f252f134122
#
_entry.id   1185bb9b1db4f92d2db53f252f134122
#
_cell.length_a   1.000
_cell.length_b   1.000
_cell.length_c   1.000
_cell.angle_alpha   90.00
_cell.angle_beta   90.00
_cell.angle_gamma   90.00
#
_symmetry.space_group_name_H-M   'P 1'
#
loop_
_entity.id
_entity.type
_entity.pdbx_description
1 polymer ?
#
loop_
_entity_poly.entity_id
_entity_poly.type
_entity_poly.pdbx_seq_one_letter_code
_entity_poly.pdbx_strand_id
1 'polypeptide(L)'
;MPLRDAVPAAVRDRMVSPGGKFLVAYFPAANAWNPHHLGRFVARVRAVDAGATGVPFTQHESVDDMVKTFLVVSLLSIAAIALIAWLDLRSVGLAALAVGTVLAGVGMTLGAMPLLGVDVNLANFFAIPMLIGLGVDSAIHVIHRARQDPDGLPATVRTVGFTALTTAVGFGMLVFAEHRGMRSLGLVMLVGSLSCMYAACVVLPLLLRARPAVRATAA
;
A
#
# COMPACT_ATOMS: atom_id res chain seq x y z
N MET A 1 17.55 -4.94 54.76
CA MET A 1 18.23 -4.04 53.83
C MET A 1 17.20 -3.58 52.82
N PRO A 2 16.90 -2.29 52.70
CA PRO A 2 15.95 -1.84 51.71
C PRO A 2 16.52 -2.11 50.31
N LEU A 3 15.67 -2.58 49.39
CA LEU A 3 16.03 -2.92 48.01
C LEU A 3 16.86 -1.83 47.30
N ARG A 4 16.70 -0.58 47.77
CA ARG A 4 17.37 0.61 47.26
C ARG A 4 18.89 0.60 47.48
N ASP A 5 19.37 -0.07 48.53
CA ASP A 5 20.79 -0.11 48.88
C ASP A 5 21.52 -1.34 48.34
N ALA A 6 20.73 -2.30 47.78
CA ALA A 6 21.26 -3.53 47.18
C ALA A 6 21.61 -3.37 45.70
N VAL A 7 21.20 -2.24 45.07
CA VAL A 7 21.35 -2.02 43.61
C VAL A 7 22.48 -1.02 43.36
N PRO A 8 23.45 -1.30 42.46
CA PRO A 8 24.48 -0.35 42.06
C PRO A 8 23.92 0.99 41.62
N ALA A 9 24.59 2.10 41.97
CA ALA A 9 24.11 3.45 41.69
C ALA A 9 23.72 3.69 40.24
N ALA A 10 24.49 3.19 39.27
CA ALA A 10 24.21 3.33 37.85
C ALA A 10 22.90 2.63 37.38
N VAL A 11 22.50 1.55 38.04
CA VAL A 11 21.23 0.85 37.77
C VAL A 11 20.09 1.53 38.53
N ARG A 12 20.34 1.92 39.80
CA ARG A 12 19.37 2.62 40.62
C ARG A 12 18.87 3.90 39.97
N ASP A 13 19.78 4.73 39.44
CA ASP A 13 19.45 6.03 38.82
C ASP A 13 18.61 5.88 37.55
N ARG A 14 18.65 4.69 36.89
CA ARG A 14 17.82 4.36 35.74
C ARG A 14 16.51 3.66 36.09
N MET A 15 16.45 2.92 37.19
CA MET A 15 15.35 2.03 37.56
C MET A 15 14.48 2.60 38.69
N VAL A 16 14.94 3.61 39.40
CA VAL A 16 14.22 4.19 40.54
C VAL A 16 14.15 5.71 40.40
N SER A 17 12.93 6.24 40.34
CA SER A 17 12.73 7.69 40.28
C SER A 17 13.07 8.36 41.64
N PRO A 18 13.35 9.68 41.66
CA PRO A 18 13.54 10.43 42.91
C PRO A 18 12.37 10.29 43.89
N GLY A 19 11.15 10.07 43.38
CA GLY A 19 9.94 9.85 44.18
C GLY A 19 9.74 8.40 44.66
N GLY A 20 10.73 7.52 44.50
CA GLY A 20 10.69 6.14 45.00
C GLY A 20 9.88 5.16 44.10
N LYS A 21 9.48 5.55 42.91
CA LYS A 21 8.82 4.66 41.94
C LYS A 21 9.86 3.83 41.23
N PHE A 22 9.56 2.53 41.02
CA PHE A 22 10.43 1.59 40.33
C PHE A 22 10.00 1.47 38.86
N LEU A 23 10.98 1.36 37.96
CA LEU A 23 10.75 0.95 36.59
C LEU A 23 10.62 -0.57 36.55
N VAL A 24 9.46 -1.07 36.15
CA VAL A 24 9.22 -2.50 35.92
C VAL A 24 9.28 -2.75 34.42
N ALA A 25 10.18 -3.64 33.99
CA ALA A 25 10.32 -4.02 32.60
C ALA A 25 9.66 -5.38 32.35
N TYR A 26 8.73 -5.43 31.40
CA TYR A 26 8.06 -6.64 30.96
C TYR A 26 8.73 -7.15 29.68
N PHE A 27 9.19 -8.39 29.67
CA PHE A 27 9.82 -9.00 28.51
C PHE A 27 8.88 -10.07 27.93
N PRO A 28 8.59 -10.03 26.61
CA PRO A 28 7.81 -11.07 25.98
C PRO A 28 8.61 -12.39 25.93
N ALA A 29 7.96 -13.50 26.32
CA ALA A 29 8.57 -14.83 26.24
C ALA A 29 8.65 -15.37 24.81
N ALA A 30 7.90 -14.79 23.86
CA ALA A 30 7.88 -15.17 22.46
C ALA A 30 8.31 -13.99 21.58
N ASN A 31 8.57 -14.26 20.30
CA ASN A 31 8.96 -13.23 19.34
C ASN A 31 7.88 -12.12 19.24
N ALA A 32 8.19 -10.93 19.76
CA ALA A 32 7.30 -9.77 19.76
C ALA A 32 7.04 -9.18 18.35
N TRP A 33 7.81 -9.57 17.36
CA TRP A 33 7.61 -9.16 15.97
C TRP A 33 6.48 -9.92 15.26
N ASN A 34 5.99 -11.02 15.86
CA ASN A 34 4.81 -11.71 15.36
C ASN A 34 3.54 -11.00 15.88
N PRO A 35 2.65 -10.50 14.99
CA PRO A 35 1.46 -9.73 15.39
C PRO A 35 0.55 -10.46 16.39
N HIS A 36 0.40 -11.79 16.25
CA HIS A 36 -0.41 -12.60 17.16
C HIS A 36 0.21 -12.70 18.57
N HIS A 37 1.52 -12.76 18.67
CA HIS A 37 2.21 -12.79 19.96
C HIS A 37 2.23 -11.41 20.60
N LEU A 38 2.44 -10.35 19.80
CA LEU A 38 2.43 -8.98 20.24
C LEU A 38 1.09 -8.56 20.83
N GLY A 39 -0.02 -8.80 20.15
CA GLY A 39 -1.36 -8.47 20.65
C GLY A 39 -1.70 -9.17 21.97
N ARG A 40 -1.37 -10.46 22.09
CA ARG A 40 -1.55 -11.20 23.34
C ARG A 40 -0.67 -10.69 24.48
N PHE A 41 0.55 -10.32 24.18
CA PHE A 41 1.47 -9.72 25.16
C PHE A 41 0.94 -8.37 25.67
N VAL A 42 0.59 -7.46 24.76
CA VAL A 42 0.01 -6.15 25.11
C VAL A 42 -1.26 -6.31 25.95
N ALA A 43 -2.19 -7.17 25.54
CA ALA A 43 -3.43 -7.40 26.29
C ALA A 43 -3.17 -7.92 27.72
N ARG A 44 -2.23 -8.87 27.89
CA ARG A 44 -1.89 -9.43 29.19
C ARG A 44 -1.23 -8.40 30.11
N VAL A 45 -0.30 -7.60 29.59
CA VAL A 45 0.38 -6.59 30.41
C VAL A 45 -0.60 -5.49 30.80
N ARG A 46 -1.46 -5.01 29.89
CA ARG A 46 -2.48 -4.00 30.20
C ARG A 46 -3.52 -4.46 31.21
N ALA A 47 -3.80 -5.75 31.27
CA ALA A 47 -4.68 -6.30 32.30
C ALA A 47 -4.08 -6.19 33.72
N VAL A 48 -2.76 -6.12 33.84
CA VAL A 48 -2.02 -5.95 35.10
C VAL A 48 -1.69 -4.50 35.36
N ASP A 49 -1.26 -3.78 34.34
CA ASP A 49 -0.86 -2.37 34.41
C ASP A 49 -1.38 -1.62 33.16
N ALA A 50 -2.47 -0.88 33.34
CA ALA A 50 -3.05 -0.04 32.29
C ALA A 50 -2.14 1.11 31.83
N GLY A 51 -1.17 1.51 32.66
CA GLY A 51 -0.18 2.55 32.36
C GLY A 51 1.09 2.04 31.68
N ALA A 52 1.18 0.73 31.38
CA ALA A 52 2.35 0.17 30.70
C ALA A 52 2.56 0.81 29.32
N THR A 53 3.79 1.24 29.06
CA THR A 53 4.20 1.93 27.82
C THR A 53 5.48 1.27 27.25
N GLY A 54 5.82 1.63 26.04
CA GLY A 54 7.05 1.18 25.38
C GLY A 54 6.81 0.70 23.96
N VAL A 55 7.89 0.37 23.26
CA VAL A 55 7.87 0.02 21.83
C VAL A 55 6.79 -1.01 21.47
N PRO A 56 6.59 -2.13 22.19
CA PRO A 56 5.56 -3.10 21.83
C PRO A 56 4.13 -2.53 21.84
N PHE A 57 3.83 -1.65 22.80
CA PHE A 57 2.50 -1.03 22.92
C PHE A 57 2.27 -0.03 21.80
N THR A 58 3.21 0.90 21.62
CA THR A 58 3.15 1.91 20.57
C THR A 58 3.07 1.25 19.19
N GLN A 59 3.85 0.19 18.96
CA GLN A 59 3.83 -0.51 17.67
C GLN A 59 2.49 -1.19 17.42
N HIS A 60 1.91 -1.86 18.43
CA HIS A 60 0.60 -2.54 18.29
C HIS A 60 -0.51 -1.52 17.97
N GLU A 61 -0.59 -0.42 18.70
CA GLU A 61 -1.57 0.64 18.50
C GLU A 61 -1.37 1.37 17.17
N SER A 62 -0.12 1.72 16.85
CA SER A 62 0.19 2.43 15.61
C SER A 62 -0.12 1.60 14.36
N VAL A 63 0.13 0.28 14.38
CA VAL A 63 -0.15 -0.59 13.24
C VAL A 63 -1.66 -0.68 13.01
N ASP A 64 -2.48 -0.86 14.06
CA ASP A 64 -3.93 -0.93 13.93
C ASP A 64 -4.52 0.38 13.40
N ASP A 65 -4.09 1.52 13.92
CA ASP A 65 -4.55 2.83 13.49
C ASP A 65 -4.08 3.16 12.06
N MET A 66 -2.87 2.75 11.70
CA MET A 66 -2.36 2.90 10.34
C MET A 66 -3.17 2.07 9.34
N VAL A 67 -3.50 0.81 9.64
CA VAL A 67 -4.31 -0.03 8.76
C VAL A 67 -5.69 0.59 8.55
N LYS A 68 -6.36 1.04 9.62
CA LYS A 68 -7.68 1.70 9.53
C LYS A 68 -7.63 2.97 8.69
N THR A 69 -6.67 3.85 9.01
CA THR A 69 -6.49 5.11 8.28
C THR A 69 -6.22 4.87 6.81
N PHE A 70 -5.38 3.89 6.50
CA PHE A 70 -5.06 3.54 5.14
C PHE A 70 -6.26 3.00 4.35
N LEU A 71 -7.07 2.14 4.95
CA LEU A 71 -8.30 1.65 4.31
C LEU A 71 -9.24 2.81 3.99
N VAL A 72 -9.41 3.76 4.91
CA VAL A 72 -10.22 4.95 4.70
C VAL A 72 -9.65 5.80 3.56
N VAL A 73 -8.34 6.07 3.59
CA VAL A 73 -7.67 6.87 2.54
C VAL A 73 -7.75 6.16 1.19
N SER A 74 -7.55 4.84 1.13
CA SER A 74 -7.65 4.07 -0.12
C SER A 74 -9.07 4.11 -0.69
N LEU A 75 -10.10 3.96 0.14
CA LEU A 75 -11.50 4.06 -0.28
C LEU A 75 -11.85 5.46 -0.77
N LEU A 76 -11.41 6.51 -0.06
CA LEU A 76 -11.59 7.89 -0.49
C LEU A 76 -10.86 8.16 -1.81
N SER A 77 -9.67 7.63 -1.98
CA SER A 77 -8.90 7.75 -3.24
C SER A 77 -9.64 7.08 -4.40
N ILE A 78 -10.15 5.86 -4.21
CA ILE A 78 -10.93 5.15 -5.24
C ILE A 78 -12.21 5.95 -5.58
N ALA A 79 -12.92 6.48 -4.57
CA ALA A 79 -14.11 7.28 -4.79
C ALA A 79 -13.81 8.60 -5.54
N ALA A 80 -12.75 9.31 -5.14
CA ALA A 80 -12.31 10.52 -5.82
C ALA A 80 -11.90 10.25 -7.27
N ILE A 81 -11.13 9.19 -7.50
CA ILE A 81 -10.71 8.75 -8.84
C ILE A 81 -11.90 8.35 -9.70
N ALA A 82 -12.87 7.61 -9.14
CA ALA A 82 -14.09 7.24 -9.86
C ALA A 82 -14.91 8.47 -10.22
N LEU A 83 -15.01 9.44 -9.33
CA LEU A 83 -15.68 10.72 -9.59
C LEU A 83 -14.99 11.52 -10.70
N ILE A 84 -13.66 11.67 -10.63
CA ILE A 84 -12.87 12.37 -11.65
C ILE A 84 -13.01 11.67 -13.01
N ALA A 85 -12.85 10.33 -13.04
CA ALA A 85 -13.01 9.55 -14.26
C ALA A 85 -14.44 9.69 -14.83
N TRP A 86 -15.47 9.75 -13.99
CA TRP A 86 -16.85 9.96 -14.44
C TRP A 86 -17.06 11.37 -15.01
N LEU A 87 -16.55 12.41 -14.34
CA LEU A 87 -16.64 13.80 -14.81
C LEU A 87 -15.92 13.99 -16.15
N ASP A 88 -14.76 13.36 -16.32
CA ASP A 88 -13.92 13.46 -17.49
C ASP A 88 -14.52 12.67 -18.68
N LEU A 89 -14.84 11.41 -18.46
CA LEU A 89 -15.38 10.51 -19.51
C LEU A 89 -16.88 10.72 -19.79
N ARG A 90 -17.58 11.41 -18.88
CA ARG A 90 -19.04 11.65 -18.93
C ARG A 90 -19.87 10.38 -19.19
N SER A 91 -19.37 9.23 -18.77
CA SER A 91 -19.99 7.92 -18.92
C SER A 91 -19.63 7.04 -17.73
N VAL A 92 -20.64 6.62 -16.97
CA VAL A 92 -20.46 5.71 -15.82
C VAL A 92 -19.83 4.39 -16.26
N GLY A 93 -20.23 3.88 -17.42
CA GLY A 93 -19.71 2.63 -17.94
C GLY A 93 -18.21 2.68 -18.31
N LEU A 94 -17.73 3.82 -18.83
CA LEU A 94 -16.32 4.02 -19.16
C LEU A 94 -15.49 4.34 -17.90
N ALA A 95 -16.04 5.12 -16.98
CA ALA A 95 -15.42 5.35 -15.68
C ALA A 95 -15.24 4.04 -14.91
N ALA A 96 -16.29 3.21 -14.86
CA ALA A 96 -16.21 1.88 -14.24
C ALA A 96 -15.18 0.98 -14.93
N LEU A 97 -15.06 1.08 -16.25
CA LEU A 97 -14.05 0.33 -17.01
C LEU A 97 -12.63 0.81 -16.69
N ALA A 98 -12.41 2.13 -16.59
CA ALA A 98 -11.11 2.70 -16.19
C ALA A 98 -10.70 2.22 -14.80
N VAL A 99 -11.59 2.42 -13.82
CA VAL A 99 -11.35 1.99 -12.42
C VAL A 99 -11.17 0.46 -12.34
N GLY A 100 -12.03 -0.31 -13.03
CA GLY A 100 -11.95 -1.76 -13.07
C GLY A 100 -10.62 -2.27 -13.65
N THR A 101 -10.09 -1.59 -14.67
CA THR A 101 -8.78 -1.90 -15.26
C THR A 101 -7.65 -1.73 -14.23
N VAL A 102 -7.68 -0.65 -13.48
CA VAL A 102 -6.68 -0.38 -12.43
C VAL A 102 -6.79 -1.39 -11.29
N LEU A 103 -8.02 -1.67 -10.84
CA LEU A 103 -8.25 -2.66 -9.79
C LEU A 103 -7.81 -4.06 -10.23
N ALA A 104 -7.95 -4.41 -11.51
CA ALA A 104 -7.40 -5.64 -12.05
C ALA A 104 -5.85 -5.65 -11.98
N GLY A 105 -5.19 -4.55 -12.34
CA GLY A 105 -3.73 -4.41 -12.21
C GLY A 105 -3.24 -4.53 -10.77
N VAL A 106 -3.95 -3.89 -9.83
CA VAL A 106 -3.67 -4.01 -8.38
C VAL A 106 -3.92 -5.44 -7.90
N GLY A 107 -5.02 -6.07 -8.33
CA GLY A 107 -5.33 -7.48 -8.01
C GLY A 107 -4.25 -8.44 -8.51
N MET A 108 -3.74 -8.23 -9.73
CA MET A 108 -2.59 -9.00 -10.25
C MET A 108 -1.34 -8.79 -9.41
N THR A 109 -1.08 -7.56 -8.95
CA THR A 109 0.04 -7.24 -8.06
C THR A 109 -0.06 -7.99 -6.74
N LEU A 110 -1.22 -7.90 -6.08
CA LEU A 110 -1.48 -8.59 -4.82
C LEU A 110 -1.37 -10.12 -4.97
N GLY A 111 -1.84 -10.66 -6.11
CA GLY A 111 -1.69 -12.08 -6.42
C GLY A 111 -0.25 -12.51 -6.70
N ALA A 112 0.59 -11.62 -7.22
CA ALA A 112 2.01 -11.90 -7.47
C ALA A 112 2.87 -11.82 -6.20
N MET A 113 2.49 -11.03 -5.19
CA MET A 113 3.28 -10.85 -3.97
C MET A 113 3.63 -12.16 -3.24
N PRO A 114 2.67 -13.08 -2.98
CA PRO A 114 2.98 -14.37 -2.35
C PRO A 114 3.93 -15.23 -3.19
N LEU A 115 3.80 -15.19 -4.52
CA LEU A 115 4.67 -15.93 -5.44
C LEU A 115 6.12 -15.43 -5.40
N LEU A 116 6.30 -14.16 -5.06
CA LEU A 116 7.61 -13.51 -4.93
C LEU A 116 8.16 -13.57 -3.49
N GLY A 117 7.44 -14.21 -2.56
CA GLY A 117 7.80 -14.25 -1.14
C GLY A 117 7.78 -12.88 -0.47
N VAL A 118 6.92 -11.98 -0.93
CA VAL A 118 6.78 -10.62 -0.40
C VAL A 118 5.54 -10.53 0.47
N ASP A 119 5.75 -10.38 1.77
CA ASP A 119 4.66 -10.12 2.71
C ASP A 119 4.23 -8.66 2.69
N VAL A 120 2.95 -8.42 2.96
CA VAL A 120 2.44 -7.06 3.18
C VAL A 120 3.08 -6.52 4.46
N ASN A 121 3.71 -5.37 4.34
CA ASN A 121 4.35 -4.68 5.45
C ASN A 121 4.06 -3.18 5.37
N LEU A 122 4.39 -2.48 6.45
CA LEU A 122 4.11 -1.06 6.59
C LEU A 122 4.68 -0.19 5.46
N ALA A 123 5.83 -0.57 4.91
CA ALA A 123 6.49 0.20 3.86
C ALA A 123 5.82 -0.04 2.48
N ASN A 124 5.51 -1.30 2.13
CA ASN A 124 4.91 -1.61 0.83
C ASN A 124 3.40 -1.37 0.77
N PHE A 125 2.76 -1.20 1.92
CA PHE A 125 1.35 -0.90 2.03
C PHE A 125 0.96 0.39 1.28
N PHE A 126 1.84 1.40 1.28
CA PHE A 126 1.63 2.66 0.54
C PHE A 126 1.67 2.50 -0.98
N ALA A 127 2.17 1.38 -1.50
CA ALA A 127 2.20 1.13 -2.94
C ALA A 127 0.80 1.07 -3.56
N ILE A 128 -0.21 0.55 -2.85
CA ILE A 128 -1.56 0.34 -3.39
C ILE A 128 -2.21 1.64 -3.86
N PRO A 129 -2.38 2.70 -3.00
CA PRO A 129 -2.97 3.95 -3.46
C PRO A 129 -2.12 4.64 -4.53
N MET A 130 -0.79 4.50 -4.49
CA MET A 130 0.08 5.03 -5.54
C MET A 130 -0.18 4.35 -6.88
N LEU A 131 -0.32 3.01 -6.90
CA LEU A 131 -0.63 2.25 -8.13
C LEU A 131 -2.03 2.60 -8.67
N ILE A 132 -3.01 2.82 -7.79
CA ILE A 132 -4.35 3.25 -8.19
C ILE A 132 -4.28 4.60 -8.92
N GLY A 133 -3.55 5.57 -8.36
CA GLY A 133 -3.37 6.89 -8.98
C GLY A 133 -2.67 6.83 -10.33
N LEU A 134 -1.53 6.13 -10.40
CA LEU A 134 -0.75 5.99 -11.64
C LEU A 134 -1.50 5.20 -12.72
N GLY A 135 -2.23 4.16 -12.31
CA GLY A 135 -2.91 3.27 -13.25
C GLY A 135 -4.12 3.92 -13.91
N VAL A 136 -4.88 4.76 -13.16
CA VAL A 136 -6.11 5.36 -13.69
C VAL A 136 -5.82 6.38 -14.79
N ASP A 137 -4.77 7.16 -14.64
CA ASP A 137 -4.32 8.12 -15.65
C ASP A 137 -4.06 7.42 -16.99
N SER A 138 -3.32 6.32 -16.93
CA SER A 138 -3.06 5.45 -18.10
C SER A 138 -4.34 4.93 -18.75
N ALA A 139 -5.31 4.48 -17.95
CA ALA A 139 -6.57 3.95 -18.44
C ALA A 139 -7.43 5.05 -19.11
N ILE A 140 -7.50 6.24 -18.50
CA ILE A 140 -8.25 7.38 -19.07
C ILE A 140 -7.66 7.79 -20.42
N HIS A 141 -6.34 7.92 -20.53
CA HIS A 141 -5.68 8.25 -21.79
C HIS A 141 -6.00 7.24 -22.90
N VAL A 142 -5.97 5.94 -22.60
CA VAL A 142 -6.32 4.90 -23.57
C VAL A 142 -7.79 4.99 -23.99
N ILE A 143 -8.71 5.24 -23.05
CA ILE A 143 -10.15 5.36 -23.36
C ILE A 143 -10.42 6.58 -24.22
N HIS A 144 -9.84 7.74 -23.86
CA HIS A 144 -10.01 8.97 -24.67
C HIS A 144 -9.54 8.76 -26.10
N ARG A 145 -8.35 8.17 -26.27
CA ARG A 145 -7.81 7.93 -27.61
C ARG A 145 -8.69 6.96 -28.41
N ALA A 146 -9.15 5.89 -27.77
CA ALA A 146 -10.03 4.92 -28.42
C ALA A 146 -11.35 5.54 -28.91
N ARG A 147 -11.81 6.63 -28.27
CA ARG A 147 -13.04 7.35 -28.65
C ARG A 147 -12.80 8.42 -29.72
N GLN A 148 -11.69 9.16 -29.63
CA GLN A 148 -11.43 10.31 -30.49
C GLN A 148 -10.74 9.95 -31.79
N ASP A 149 -9.82 9.00 -31.75
CA ASP A 149 -9.02 8.57 -32.89
C ASP A 149 -8.57 7.12 -32.69
N PRO A 150 -9.43 6.15 -33.10
CA PRO A 150 -9.12 4.72 -32.97
C PRO A 150 -7.85 4.30 -33.70
N ASP A 151 -7.51 4.96 -34.82
CA ASP A 151 -6.32 4.64 -35.60
C ASP A 151 -5.03 5.05 -34.88
N GLY A 152 -5.09 6.10 -34.08
CA GLY A 152 -3.98 6.55 -33.23
C GLY A 152 -3.83 5.77 -31.92
N LEU A 153 -4.74 4.85 -31.59
CA LEU A 153 -4.70 4.08 -30.36
C LEU A 153 -3.39 3.31 -30.15
N PRO A 154 -2.78 2.64 -31.16
CA PRO A 154 -1.51 1.94 -30.98
C PRO A 154 -0.36 2.85 -30.53
N ALA A 155 -0.32 4.09 -31.05
CA ALA A 155 0.69 5.08 -30.66
C ALA A 155 0.51 5.49 -29.18
N THR A 156 -0.73 5.73 -28.74
CA THR A 156 -1.05 6.07 -27.35
C THR A 156 -0.71 4.91 -26.41
N VAL A 157 -1.08 3.68 -26.74
CA VAL A 157 -0.73 2.49 -25.95
C VAL A 157 0.78 2.36 -25.81
N ARG A 158 1.54 2.61 -26.86
CA ARG A 158 3.01 2.62 -26.82
C ARG A 158 3.54 3.69 -25.87
N THR A 159 3.03 4.92 -25.94
CA THR A 159 3.44 6.03 -25.08
C THR A 159 3.13 5.73 -23.62
N VAL A 160 1.91 5.28 -23.30
CA VAL A 160 1.50 4.85 -21.96
C VAL A 160 2.39 3.73 -21.44
N GLY A 161 2.71 2.76 -22.31
CA GLY A 161 3.63 1.68 -21.97
C GLY A 161 5.02 2.17 -21.61
N PHE A 162 5.58 3.12 -22.37
CA PHE A 162 6.89 3.72 -22.03
C PHE A 162 6.86 4.50 -20.72
N THR A 163 5.80 5.28 -20.47
CA THR A 163 5.64 6.00 -19.19
C THR A 163 5.56 5.03 -18.01
N ALA A 164 4.78 3.97 -18.13
CA ALA A 164 4.68 2.96 -17.10
C ALA A 164 6.01 2.21 -16.89
N LEU A 165 6.75 1.94 -17.96
CA LEU A 165 8.07 1.31 -17.89
C LEU A 165 9.09 2.19 -17.19
N THR A 166 9.14 3.50 -17.48
CA THR A 166 10.02 4.44 -16.77
C THR A 166 9.69 4.52 -15.30
N THR A 167 8.39 4.51 -14.94
CA THR A 167 7.95 4.44 -13.55
C THR A 167 8.38 3.14 -12.88
N ALA A 168 8.19 2.00 -13.56
CA ALA A 168 8.61 0.69 -13.07
C ALA A 168 10.12 0.63 -12.82
N VAL A 169 10.94 1.17 -13.74
CA VAL A 169 12.40 1.26 -13.56
C VAL A 169 12.75 2.18 -12.40
N GLY A 170 12.14 3.36 -12.31
CA GLY A 170 12.39 4.31 -11.23
C GLY A 170 12.16 3.72 -9.84
N PHE A 171 10.99 3.13 -9.62
CA PHE A 171 10.69 2.44 -8.35
C PHE A 171 11.47 1.13 -8.21
N GLY A 172 11.74 0.44 -9.31
CA GLY A 172 12.53 -0.78 -9.33
C GLY A 172 13.95 -0.61 -8.78
N MET A 173 14.53 0.58 -8.88
CA MET A 173 15.83 0.88 -8.27
C MET A 173 15.82 0.75 -6.75
N LEU A 174 14.66 0.91 -6.09
CA LEU A 174 14.54 0.68 -4.64
C LEU A 174 14.72 -0.79 -4.24
N VAL A 175 14.66 -1.73 -5.18
CA VAL A 175 14.93 -3.17 -4.92
C VAL A 175 16.37 -3.37 -4.45
N PHE A 176 17.28 -2.50 -4.83
CA PHE A 176 18.68 -2.53 -4.42
C PHE A 176 18.95 -1.80 -3.10
N ALA A 177 17.92 -1.21 -2.46
CA ALA A 177 18.08 -0.54 -1.18
C ALA A 177 18.45 -1.56 -0.07
N GLU A 178 19.33 -1.16 0.83
CA GLU A 178 19.71 -1.98 1.99
C GLU A 178 18.56 -2.13 2.98
N HIS A 179 17.70 -1.10 3.09
CA HIS A 179 16.57 -1.11 4.01
C HIS A 179 15.45 -2.03 3.48
N ARG A 180 15.11 -3.06 4.24
CA ARG A 180 14.13 -4.08 3.86
C ARG A 180 12.77 -3.53 3.43
N GLY A 181 12.28 -2.49 4.11
CA GLY A 181 11.00 -1.85 3.78
C GLY A 181 11.03 -1.15 2.41
N MET A 182 12.10 -0.41 2.11
CA MET A 182 12.28 0.26 0.82
C MET A 182 12.43 -0.75 -0.32
N ARG A 183 13.18 -1.82 -0.09
CA ARG A 183 13.33 -2.92 -1.06
C ARG A 183 11.99 -3.59 -1.35
N SER A 184 11.20 -3.84 -0.32
CA SER A 184 9.85 -4.41 -0.46
C SER A 184 8.91 -3.45 -1.21
N LEU A 185 8.92 -2.16 -0.87
CA LEU A 185 8.16 -1.13 -1.59
C LEU A 185 8.56 -1.09 -3.08
N GLY A 186 9.86 -1.07 -3.36
CA GLY A 186 10.39 -1.05 -4.72
C GLY A 186 9.92 -2.24 -5.54
N LEU A 187 9.94 -3.44 -4.96
CA LEU A 187 9.49 -4.66 -5.65
C LEU A 187 7.99 -4.63 -5.94
N VAL A 188 7.17 -4.21 -4.96
CA VAL A 188 5.72 -4.10 -5.14
C VAL A 188 5.38 -3.03 -6.19
N MET A 189 6.05 -1.88 -6.16
CA MET A 189 5.85 -0.82 -7.16
C MET A 189 6.31 -1.23 -8.56
N LEU A 190 7.43 -1.96 -8.68
CA LEU A 190 7.91 -2.50 -9.95
C LEU A 190 6.86 -3.45 -10.56
N VAL A 191 6.47 -4.47 -9.81
CA VAL A 191 5.48 -5.47 -10.26
C VAL A 191 4.12 -4.81 -10.50
N GLY A 192 3.72 -3.89 -9.62
CA GLY A 192 2.45 -3.17 -9.71
C GLY A 192 2.37 -2.27 -10.95
N SER A 193 3.43 -1.52 -11.24
CA SER A 193 3.48 -0.68 -12.44
C SER A 193 3.41 -1.52 -13.71
N LEU A 194 4.10 -2.66 -13.76
CA LEU A 194 4.03 -3.59 -14.89
C LEU A 194 2.66 -4.25 -15.02
N SER A 195 2.01 -4.62 -13.92
CA SER A 195 0.67 -5.20 -13.90
C SER A 195 -0.38 -4.18 -14.36
N CYS A 196 -0.32 -2.94 -13.87
CA CYS A 196 -1.20 -1.86 -14.32
C CYS A 196 -0.96 -1.50 -15.79
N MET A 197 0.31 -1.48 -16.23
CA MET A 197 0.67 -1.31 -17.63
C MET A 197 0.03 -2.39 -18.51
N TYR A 198 0.15 -3.66 -18.12
CA TYR A 198 -0.45 -4.77 -18.85
C TYR A 198 -1.98 -4.63 -18.92
N ALA A 199 -2.62 -4.28 -17.79
CA ALA A 199 -4.06 -4.06 -17.74
C ALA A 199 -4.48 -2.90 -18.66
N ALA A 200 -3.78 -1.76 -18.64
CA ALA A 200 -4.12 -0.59 -19.44
C ALA A 200 -3.77 -0.74 -20.94
N CYS A 201 -2.64 -1.39 -21.26
CA CYS A 201 -2.14 -1.47 -22.63
C CYS A 201 -2.63 -2.70 -23.40
N VAL A 202 -3.03 -3.77 -22.70
CA VAL A 202 -3.46 -5.03 -23.33
C VAL A 202 -4.93 -5.32 -23.05
N VAL A 203 -5.29 -5.41 -21.75
CA VAL A 203 -6.65 -5.84 -21.37
C VAL A 203 -7.68 -4.77 -21.76
N LEU A 204 -7.43 -3.51 -21.45
CA LEU A 204 -8.37 -2.42 -21.70
C LEU A 204 -8.68 -2.23 -23.20
N PRO A 205 -7.73 -2.18 -24.13
CA PRO A 205 -8.04 -2.09 -25.57
C PRO A 205 -8.85 -3.28 -26.08
N LEU A 206 -8.60 -4.49 -25.56
CA LEU A 206 -9.39 -5.68 -25.94
C LEU A 206 -10.84 -5.55 -25.46
N LEU A 207 -11.06 -5.08 -24.22
CA LEU A 207 -12.41 -4.84 -23.68
C LEU A 207 -13.15 -3.72 -24.43
N LEU A 208 -12.43 -2.67 -24.84
CA LEU A 208 -13.01 -1.59 -25.64
C LEU A 208 -13.44 -2.07 -27.03
N ARG A 209 -12.65 -2.93 -27.67
CA ARG A 209 -13.01 -3.54 -28.97
C ARG A 209 -14.22 -4.45 -28.87
N ALA A 210 -14.43 -5.15 -27.76
CA ALA A 210 -15.56 -6.04 -27.52
C ALA A 210 -16.86 -5.30 -27.20
N ARG A 211 -16.83 -3.98 -26.92
CA ARG A 211 -18.05 -3.17 -26.65
C ARG A 211 -18.51 -2.39 -27.86
N PRO A 212 -19.65 -2.75 -28.49
CA PRO A 212 -20.17 -2.06 -29.67
C PRO A 212 -20.56 -0.60 -29.43
N ALA A 213 -20.91 -0.24 -28.18
CA ALA A 213 -21.29 1.11 -27.80
C ALA A 213 -20.16 2.18 -27.90
N VAL A 214 -18.89 1.78 -27.93
CA VAL A 214 -17.75 2.70 -28.13
C VAL A 214 -17.60 3.06 -29.62
N ARG A 215 -18.06 2.19 -30.55
CA ARG A 215 -18.02 2.43 -32.00
C ARG A 215 -19.11 3.40 -32.47
N ALA A 216 -20.23 3.50 -31.76
CA ALA A 216 -21.38 4.33 -32.18
C ALA A 216 -21.19 5.82 -31.90
N THR A 217 -20.20 6.23 -31.13
CA THR A 217 -19.91 7.66 -30.82
C THR A 217 -18.78 8.22 -31.72
N ALA A 218 -18.18 7.40 -32.58
CA ALA A 218 -17.12 7.81 -33.50
C ALA A 218 -17.61 7.98 -34.95
N ALA A 219 -18.90 7.79 -35.21
CA ALA A 219 -19.62 8.09 -36.47
C ALA A 219 -20.55 9.29 -36.27
#